data_2f4cb7bbe9a70f6b786249a8998f68b2
#
_entry.id   2f4cb7bbe9a70f6b786249a8998f68b2
#
_cell.length_a   1.000
_cell.length_b   1.000
_cell.length_c   1.000
_cell.angle_alpha   90.00
_cell.angle_beta   90.00
_cell.angle_gamma   90.00
#
_symmetry.space_group_name_H-M   'P 1'
#
loop_
_entity.id
_entity.type
_entity.pdbx_description
1 polymer ?
#
loop_
_entity_poly.entity_id
_entity_poly.type
_entity_poly.pdbx_seq_one_letter_code
_entity_poly.pdbx_strand_id
1 'polypeptide(L)'
;MSKQHIDYSEQIRQRYRYENSDISSCRTVTFVVTEACDAACVYCYESCKSNKFMSFETAKKIVDLIFKLSETDESPFINTKTKAVILDFIGGEPLLNIDVIEKTCDYFWKKALALHHPWADTFRISMISNGLNYFDKRVQDFIRKYDSRLSFGITIDGDKEMHDACRIRPDGSGTWEQANAAQMHYHKTFSRTLNTKVTIAPNNLPFFDRTVKYFIENGYTVIHANPVFEEEWTVEQAKLYYEKLKLIADYIVSNNLQDRIYFSVFDKNLFRPIPEEEQHPFCGGTGDMCAFGTDGTAYPCLRYMNMSLNGSQPEIRIGSCERGIYQTEAEKEILRDMASVTRRSSNDDECYNCQIASGCGNCSAWCYQKYGTYNKKDKGICWMHRARCLANEYFFSKINVPFTANLSDDIRSQILSDNQGEE
;
A
#
# COMPACT_ATOMS: atom_id res chain seq x y z
N MET A 1 3.27 -7.91 40.98
CA MET A 1 4.08 -8.13 39.78
C MET A 1 3.46 -7.27 38.68
N SER A 2 4.10 -6.14 38.33
CA SER A 2 3.63 -5.27 37.27
C SER A 2 3.75 -6.03 35.93
N LYS A 3 2.61 -6.27 35.27
CA LYS A 3 2.61 -6.78 33.89
C LYS A 3 3.29 -5.72 33.03
N GLN A 4 4.49 -5.99 32.53
CA GLN A 4 5.15 -5.17 31.53
C GLN A 4 4.20 -5.09 30.32
N HIS A 5 3.77 -3.90 30.01
CA HIS A 5 2.98 -3.57 28.84
C HIS A 5 3.87 -3.86 27.61
N ILE A 6 3.62 -4.96 26.91
CA ILE A 6 4.33 -5.26 25.66
C ILE A 6 3.77 -4.33 24.61
N ASP A 7 4.54 -3.30 24.24
CA ASP A 7 4.18 -2.41 23.15
C ASP A 7 4.39 -3.14 21.81
N TYR A 8 3.34 -3.80 21.33
CA TYR A 8 3.34 -4.49 20.04
C TYR A 8 3.59 -3.54 18.87
N SER A 9 3.22 -2.26 19.00
CA SER A 9 3.52 -1.26 17.98
C SER A 9 5.03 -1.04 17.86
N GLU A 10 5.74 -1.08 18.98
CA GLU A 10 7.20 -1.00 19.01
C GLU A 10 7.85 -2.29 18.49
N GLN A 11 7.35 -3.48 18.85
CA GLN A 11 7.86 -4.75 18.29
C GLN A 11 7.60 -4.88 16.78
N ILE A 12 6.46 -4.41 16.28
CA ILE A 12 6.18 -4.38 14.85
C ILE A 12 7.06 -3.31 14.18
N ARG A 13 7.24 -2.16 14.78
CA ARG A 13 8.19 -1.15 14.31
C ARG A 13 9.63 -1.67 14.35
N GLN A 14 10.04 -2.43 15.37
CA GLN A 14 11.35 -3.07 15.44
C GLN A 14 11.50 -4.20 14.41
N ARG A 15 10.46 -4.94 14.11
CA ARG A 15 10.46 -5.96 13.05
C ARG A 15 10.53 -5.35 11.64
N TYR A 16 10.02 -4.13 11.45
CA TYR A 16 10.11 -3.34 10.22
C TYR A 16 11.20 -2.25 10.28
N ARG A 17 11.69 -1.88 11.46
CA ARG A 17 12.98 -1.24 11.60
C ARG A 17 14.03 -2.32 11.43
N TYR A 18 14.61 -2.37 10.25
CA TYR A 18 15.96 -2.85 10.12
C TYR A 18 16.82 -1.90 10.97
N GLU A 19 17.09 -2.26 12.24
CA GLU A 19 18.06 -1.55 13.05
C GLU A 19 19.37 -1.53 12.26
N ASN A 20 19.82 -0.35 11.86
CA ASN A 20 21.04 -0.08 11.09
C ASN A 20 21.09 -0.49 9.61
N SER A 21 19.99 -0.87 8.94
CA SER A 21 19.99 -0.79 7.49
C SER A 21 19.62 0.63 7.10
N ASP A 22 20.50 1.31 6.45
CA ASP A 22 20.23 2.55 5.75
C ASP A 22 19.16 2.29 4.70
N ILE A 23 17.87 2.51 5.07
CA ILE A 23 16.71 2.27 4.18
C ILE A 23 16.86 3.09 2.91
N SER A 24 17.61 4.20 2.97
CA SER A 24 17.98 5.02 1.81
C SER A 24 18.76 4.23 0.76
N SER A 25 19.35 3.11 1.13
CA SER A 25 20.14 2.24 0.25
C SER A 25 19.35 1.07 -0.38
N CYS A 26 18.07 0.89 -0.08
CA CYS A 26 17.21 -0.11 -0.71
C CYS A 26 16.30 0.55 -1.75
N ARG A 27 16.13 -0.07 -2.91
CA ARG A 27 15.26 0.43 -3.98
C ARG A 27 14.24 -0.62 -4.39
N THR A 28 13.02 -0.16 -4.69
CA THR A 28 11.95 -1.00 -5.22
C THR A 28 11.85 -0.83 -6.72
N VAL A 29 12.04 -1.93 -7.44
CA VAL A 29 11.88 -2.02 -8.89
C VAL A 29 10.57 -2.74 -9.16
N THR A 30 9.55 -2.01 -9.57
CA THR A 30 8.22 -2.57 -9.82
C THR A 30 8.09 -3.00 -11.27
N PHE A 31 7.74 -4.26 -11.49
CA PHE A 31 7.43 -4.84 -12.79
C PHE A 31 5.91 -4.95 -12.91
N VAL A 32 5.30 -4.15 -13.78
CA VAL A 32 3.89 -4.33 -14.16
C VAL A 32 3.84 -5.45 -15.19
N VAL A 33 3.78 -6.70 -14.69
CA VAL A 33 3.92 -7.88 -15.56
C VAL A 33 2.72 -8.13 -16.45
N THR A 34 1.58 -7.55 -16.11
CA THR A 34 0.37 -7.57 -16.95
C THR A 34 -0.56 -6.43 -16.57
N GLU A 35 -1.35 -5.95 -17.53
CA GLU A 35 -2.48 -5.05 -17.29
C GLU A 35 -3.81 -5.81 -17.16
N ALA A 36 -3.80 -7.15 -17.38
CA ALA A 36 -4.97 -7.99 -17.26
C ALA A 36 -5.25 -8.38 -15.79
N CYS A 37 -6.52 -8.56 -15.46
CA CYS A 37 -6.97 -9.05 -14.17
C CYS A 37 -8.22 -9.92 -14.37
N ASP A 38 -8.32 -11.00 -13.62
CA ASP A 38 -9.48 -11.89 -13.55
C ASP A 38 -10.51 -11.46 -12.50
N ALA A 39 -10.25 -10.34 -11.80
CA ALA A 39 -11.19 -9.66 -10.91
C ALA A 39 -11.56 -8.26 -11.44
N ALA A 40 -12.75 -7.78 -11.04
CA ALA A 40 -13.31 -6.47 -11.35
C ALA A 40 -13.69 -5.71 -10.07
N CYS A 41 -12.70 -5.52 -9.18
CA CYS A 41 -12.93 -4.87 -7.90
C CYS A 41 -13.43 -3.44 -8.09
N VAL A 42 -14.52 -3.06 -7.38
CA VAL A 42 -15.22 -1.77 -7.59
C VAL A 42 -14.39 -0.56 -7.21
N TYR A 43 -13.45 -0.69 -6.30
CA TYR A 43 -12.54 0.38 -5.84
C TYR A 43 -11.16 0.34 -6.53
N CYS A 44 -10.99 -0.46 -7.58
CA CYS A 44 -9.67 -0.64 -8.19
C CYS A 44 -9.20 0.65 -8.89
N TYR A 45 -8.07 1.20 -8.43
CA TYR A 45 -7.49 2.37 -9.07
C TYR A 45 -6.92 2.09 -10.47
N GLU A 46 -6.68 0.82 -10.82
CA GLU A 46 -6.35 0.39 -12.18
C GLU A 46 -7.64 0.24 -13.00
N SER A 47 -8.23 1.38 -13.35
CA SER A 47 -9.55 1.43 -13.97
C SER A 47 -9.54 1.15 -15.48
N CYS A 48 -8.38 1.32 -16.14
CA CYS A 48 -8.17 1.05 -17.57
C CYS A 48 -7.32 -0.19 -17.81
N LYS A 49 -7.85 -1.36 -17.45
CA LYS A 49 -7.19 -2.65 -17.69
C LYS A 49 -7.17 -3.03 -19.17
N SER A 50 -6.13 -3.76 -19.59
CA SER A 50 -6.02 -4.30 -20.94
C SER A 50 -5.39 -5.72 -20.92
N ASN A 51 -5.42 -6.42 -22.04
CA ASN A 51 -4.82 -7.76 -22.16
C ASN A 51 -3.35 -7.71 -22.57
N LYS A 52 -2.58 -6.73 -22.06
CA LYS A 52 -1.15 -6.65 -22.29
C LYS A 52 -0.39 -7.46 -21.24
N PHE A 53 0.65 -8.13 -21.69
CA PHE A 53 1.53 -8.92 -20.85
C PHE A 53 2.99 -8.54 -21.14
N MET A 54 3.79 -8.39 -20.09
CA MET A 54 5.23 -8.21 -20.22
C MET A 54 5.85 -9.50 -20.77
N SER A 55 6.74 -9.36 -21.76
CA SER A 55 7.53 -10.48 -22.25
C SER A 55 8.74 -10.73 -21.34
N PHE A 56 9.28 -11.94 -21.34
CA PHE A 56 10.52 -12.22 -20.63
C PHE A 56 11.69 -11.37 -21.17
N GLU A 57 11.75 -11.11 -22.47
CA GLU A 57 12.77 -10.26 -23.06
C GLU A 57 12.71 -8.82 -22.53
N THR A 58 11.50 -8.28 -22.34
CA THR A 58 11.33 -6.97 -21.71
C THR A 58 11.80 -6.99 -20.25
N ALA A 59 11.38 -7.98 -19.48
CA ALA A 59 11.78 -8.14 -18.08
C ALA A 59 13.30 -8.32 -17.95
N LYS A 60 13.92 -9.07 -18.85
CA LYS A 60 15.37 -9.26 -18.93
C LYS A 60 16.11 -7.94 -19.17
N LYS A 61 15.62 -7.09 -20.10
CA LYS A 61 16.20 -5.76 -20.36
C LYS A 61 16.10 -4.85 -19.11
N ILE A 62 14.99 -4.93 -18.36
CA ILE A 62 14.86 -4.19 -17.09
C ILE A 62 15.93 -4.66 -16.09
N VAL A 63 16.09 -5.96 -15.93
CA VAL A 63 17.14 -6.54 -15.07
C VAL A 63 18.54 -6.09 -15.53
N ASP A 64 18.81 -6.13 -16.83
CA ASP A 64 20.10 -5.70 -17.38
C ASP A 64 20.34 -4.20 -17.10
N LEU A 65 19.31 -3.36 -17.25
CA LEU A 65 19.38 -1.93 -16.95
C LEU A 65 19.72 -1.67 -15.48
N ILE A 66 19.03 -2.32 -14.52
CA ILE A 66 19.27 -2.03 -13.10
C ILE A 66 20.66 -2.47 -12.64
N PHE A 67 21.22 -3.55 -13.19
CA PHE A 67 22.62 -3.90 -12.94
C PHE A 67 23.58 -2.87 -13.53
N LYS A 68 23.34 -2.40 -14.75
CA LYS A 68 24.14 -1.32 -15.35
C LYS A 68 24.10 -0.03 -14.52
N LEU A 69 22.93 0.35 -14.01
CA LEU A 69 22.78 1.54 -13.14
C LEU A 69 23.55 1.39 -11.82
N SER A 70 23.67 0.17 -11.28
CA SER A 70 24.40 -0.08 -10.03
C SER A 70 25.92 0.10 -10.14
N GLU A 71 26.45 0.22 -11.37
CA GLU A 71 27.90 0.39 -11.62
C GLU A 71 28.34 1.86 -11.58
N THR A 72 27.41 2.84 -11.55
CA THR A 72 27.71 4.27 -11.61
C THR A 72 26.91 5.05 -10.56
N ASP A 73 27.36 6.27 -10.24
CA ASP A 73 26.63 7.21 -9.36
C ASP A 73 25.78 8.23 -10.14
N GLU A 74 25.61 8.05 -11.45
CA GLU A 74 24.88 8.99 -12.29
C GLU A 74 23.36 8.90 -12.13
N SER A 75 22.87 7.73 -11.74
CA SER A 75 21.42 7.50 -11.56
C SER A 75 20.96 7.91 -10.17
N PRO A 76 19.92 8.74 -10.07
CA PRO A 76 19.32 9.10 -8.79
C PRO A 76 18.50 7.96 -8.15
N PHE A 77 18.15 6.94 -8.93
CA PHE A 77 17.33 5.81 -8.48
C PHE A 77 18.18 4.65 -7.97
N ILE A 78 18.96 4.03 -8.84
CA ILE A 78 19.91 2.94 -8.51
C ILE A 78 21.32 3.43 -8.86
N ASN A 79 22.27 3.20 -7.95
CA ASN A 79 23.67 3.59 -8.10
C ASN A 79 24.56 2.69 -7.24
N THR A 80 25.87 2.96 -7.20
CA THR A 80 26.87 2.17 -6.44
C THR A 80 26.55 2.04 -4.94
N LYS A 81 25.72 2.91 -4.37
CA LYS A 81 25.32 2.91 -2.95
C LYS A 81 24.09 2.04 -2.69
N THR A 82 23.43 1.52 -3.74
CA THR A 82 22.23 0.69 -3.62
C THR A 82 22.60 -0.71 -3.14
N LYS A 83 22.42 -0.98 -1.85
CA LYS A 83 22.82 -2.24 -1.20
C LYS A 83 21.85 -3.37 -1.41
N ALA A 84 20.57 -3.06 -1.64
CA ALA A 84 19.51 -4.05 -1.80
C ALA A 84 18.47 -3.59 -2.82
N VAL A 85 17.80 -4.55 -3.43
CA VAL A 85 16.65 -4.30 -4.31
C VAL A 85 15.50 -5.21 -3.97
N ILE A 86 14.30 -4.68 -4.12
CA ILE A 86 13.05 -5.43 -4.07
C ILE A 86 12.55 -5.53 -5.50
N LEU A 87 12.43 -6.75 -6.00
CA LEU A 87 11.73 -7.05 -7.25
C LEU A 87 10.24 -7.15 -6.91
N ASP A 88 9.50 -6.11 -7.22
CA ASP A 88 8.08 -6.00 -6.89
C ASP A 88 7.26 -6.31 -8.14
N PHE A 89 6.53 -7.42 -8.12
CA PHE A 89 5.69 -7.85 -9.25
C PHE A 89 4.24 -7.48 -8.99
N ILE A 90 3.72 -6.68 -9.88
CA ILE A 90 2.36 -6.14 -9.80
C ILE A 90 1.71 -6.16 -11.20
N GLY A 91 0.50 -5.71 -11.26
CA GLY A 91 -0.27 -5.55 -12.49
C GLY A 91 -1.74 -5.58 -12.13
N GLY A 92 -2.61 -5.87 -13.07
CA GLY A 92 -3.98 -6.22 -12.76
C GLY A 92 -4.02 -7.41 -11.80
N GLU A 93 -3.50 -8.57 -12.24
CA GLU A 93 -3.22 -9.73 -11.38
C GLU A 93 -1.87 -10.35 -11.80
N PRO A 94 -0.83 -10.26 -10.97
CA PRO A 94 0.51 -10.72 -11.36
C PRO A 94 0.60 -12.21 -11.61
N LEU A 95 -0.19 -13.05 -10.94
CA LEU A 95 -0.16 -14.50 -11.11
C LEU A 95 -0.59 -14.95 -12.52
N LEU A 96 -1.26 -14.11 -13.28
CA LEU A 96 -1.55 -14.38 -14.69
C LEU A 96 -0.29 -14.46 -15.57
N ASN A 97 0.84 -13.92 -15.10
CA ASN A 97 2.12 -13.96 -15.82
C ASN A 97 3.24 -14.62 -14.99
N ILE A 98 2.92 -15.65 -14.24
CA ILE A 98 3.83 -16.33 -13.32
C ILE A 98 5.09 -16.87 -14.01
N ASP A 99 4.98 -17.31 -15.27
CA ASP A 99 6.11 -17.81 -16.04
C ASP A 99 7.19 -16.75 -16.29
N VAL A 100 6.76 -15.50 -16.53
CA VAL A 100 7.69 -14.38 -16.70
C VAL A 100 8.29 -13.96 -15.38
N ILE A 101 7.48 -13.96 -14.30
CA ILE A 101 7.96 -13.66 -12.94
C ILE A 101 9.07 -14.63 -12.54
N GLU A 102 8.83 -15.93 -12.68
CA GLU A 102 9.83 -16.95 -12.33
C GLU A 102 11.11 -16.81 -13.15
N LYS A 103 11.00 -16.70 -14.49
CA LYS A 103 12.15 -16.50 -15.37
C LYS A 103 12.94 -15.24 -15.02
N THR A 104 12.25 -14.16 -14.64
CA THR A 104 12.87 -12.89 -14.24
C THR A 104 13.68 -13.04 -12.95
N CYS A 105 13.09 -13.68 -11.93
CA CYS A 105 13.79 -13.95 -10.68
C CYS A 105 15.01 -14.87 -10.88
N ASP A 106 14.86 -15.92 -11.70
CA ASP A 106 15.96 -16.83 -12.05
C ASP A 106 17.10 -16.10 -12.77
N TYR A 107 16.74 -15.27 -13.74
CA TYR A 107 17.72 -14.49 -14.50
C TYR A 107 18.44 -13.48 -13.61
N PHE A 108 17.69 -12.75 -12.80
CA PHE A 108 18.25 -11.79 -11.84
C PHE A 108 19.26 -12.46 -10.91
N TRP A 109 18.88 -13.55 -10.27
CA TRP A 109 19.73 -14.24 -9.31
C TRP A 109 20.98 -14.82 -9.97
N LYS A 110 20.84 -15.49 -11.11
CA LYS A 110 21.97 -16.02 -11.89
C LYS A 110 22.94 -14.91 -12.31
N LYS A 111 22.42 -13.77 -12.74
CA LYS A 111 23.24 -12.60 -13.11
C LYS A 111 23.96 -12.01 -11.91
N ALA A 112 23.29 -11.85 -10.78
CA ALA A 112 23.90 -11.36 -9.54
C ALA A 112 25.05 -12.27 -9.09
N LEU A 113 24.87 -13.59 -9.13
CA LEU A 113 25.91 -14.55 -8.81
C LEU A 113 27.09 -14.47 -9.79
N ALA A 114 26.83 -14.43 -11.09
CA ALA A 114 27.86 -14.35 -12.11
C ALA A 114 28.70 -13.07 -12.02
N LEU A 115 28.11 -11.97 -11.58
CA LEU A 115 28.80 -10.69 -11.37
C LEU A 115 29.41 -10.55 -9.97
N HIS A 116 29.27 -11.56 -9.09
CA HIS A 116 29.59 -11.46 -7.66
C HIS A 116 28.97 -10.23 -7.00
N HIS A 117 27.78 -9.86 -7.44
CA HIS A 117 27.08 -8.66 -6.98
C HIS A 117 26.41 -8.91 -5.61
N PRO A 118 26.48 -7.95 -4.64
CA PRO A 118 25.90 -8.11 -3.30
C PRO A 118 24.40 -8.44 -3.31
N TRP A 119 23.69 -8.06 -4.37
CA TRP A 119 22.28 -8.37 -4.54
C TRP A 119 21.96 -9.86 -4.61
N ALA A 120 22.95 -10.73 -4.90
CA ALA A 120 22.75 -12.17 -4.85
C ALA A 120 22.20 -12.64 -3.48
N ASP A 121 22.59 -11.95 -2.41
CA ASP A 121 22.19 -12.27 -1.05
C ASP A 121 21.08 -11.35 -0.51
N THR A 122 21.04 -10.09 -0.97
CA THR A 122 20.20 -9.05 -0.37
C THR A 122 18.89 -8.79 -1.10
N PHE A 123 18.69 -9.30 -2.34
CA PHE A 123 17.42 -9.07 -3.03
C PHE A 123 16.22 -9.75 -2.34
N ARG A 124 15.07 -9.13 -2.49
CA ARG A 124 13.76 -9.67 -2.05
C ARG A 124 12.79 -9.62 -3.22
N ILE A 125 11.77 -10.43 -3.12
CA ILE A 125 10.65 -10.49 -4.07
C ILE A 125 9.40 -10.06 -3.30
N SER A 126 8.62 -9.15 -3.89
CA SER A 126 7.34 -8.70 -3.36
C SER A 126 6.24 -8.96 -4.37
N MET A 127 5.10 -9.44 -3.91
CA MET A 127 3.93 -9.66 -4.74
C MET A 127 2.66 -9.71 -3.90
N ILE A 128 1.61 -9.04 -4.36
CA ILE A 128 0.26 -9.12 -3.79
C ILE A 128 -0.67 -9.63 -4.89
N SER A 129 -1.50 -10.62 -4.55
CA SER A 129 -2.43 -11.27 -5.46
C SER A 129 -3.87 -11.21 -4.95
N ASN A 130 -4.82 -11.33 -5.84
CA ASN A 130 -6.23 -11.57 -5.50
C ASN A 130 -6.49 -13.03 -5.04
N GLY A 131 -5.52 -13.93 -5.21
CA GLY A 131 -5.57 -15.32 -4.78
C GLY A 131 -6.30 -16.29 -5.71
N LEU A 132 -6.91 -15.80 -6.80
CA LEU A 132 -7.75 -16.64 -7.68
C LEU A 132 -6.93 -17.72 -8.42
N ASN A 133 -5.67 -17.43 -8.73
CA ASN A 133 -4.77 -18.37 -9.41
C ASN A 133 -3.76 -19.03 -8.46
N TYR A 134 -3.94 -18.86 -7.14
CA TYR A 134 -2.99 -19.36 -6.14
C TYR A 134 -2.72 -20.87 -6.23
N PHE A 135 -3.74 -21.69 -6.55
CA PHE A 135 -3.62 -23.15 -6.61
C PHE A 135 -3.04 -23.69 -7.93
N ASP A 136 -2.72 -22.81 -8.91
CA ASP A 136 -1.97 -23.26 -10.09
C ASP A 136 -0.63 -23.88 -9.64
N LYS A 137 -0.29 -25.03 -10.21
CA LYS A 137 0.94 -25.76 -9.84
C LYS A 137 2.19 -24.89 -9.99
N ARG A 138 2.28 -24.07 -11.03
CA ARG A 138 3.43 -23.20 -11.28
C ARG A 138 3.57 -22.13 -10.22
N VAL A 139 2.44 -21.57 -9.75
CA VAL A 139 2.41 -20.62 -8.62
C VAL A 139 2.91 -21.28 -7.34
N GLN A 140 2.42 -22.49 -7.04
CA GLN A 140 2.87 -23.24 -5.86
C GLN A 140 4.37 -23.59 -5.92
N ASP A 141 4.86 -24.00 -7.09
CA ASP A 141 6.26 -24.32 -7.27
C ASP A 141 7.15 -23.06 -7.14
N PHE A 142 6.72 -21.91 -7.68
CA PHE A 142 7.38 -20.63 -7.52
C PHE A 142 7.46 -20.19 -6.05
N ILE A 143 6.35 -20.25 -5.31
CA ILE A 143 6.31 -19.86 -3.90
C ILE A 143 7.28 -20.74 -3.09
N ARG A 144 7.30 -22.07 -3.30
CA ARG A 144 8.24 -22.98 -2.62
C ARG A 144 9.69 -22.66 -2.95
N LYS A 145 9.98 -22.39 -4.23
CA LYS A 145 11.33 -22.10 -4.72
C LYS A 145 11.91 -20.84 -4.08
N TYR A 146 11.10 -19.80 -3.90
CA TYR A 146 11.53 -18.50 -3.42
C TYR A 146 11.08 -18.17 -1.97
N ASP A 147 10.56 -19.12 -1.24
CA ASP A 147 9.94 -18.94 0.09
C ASP A 147 10.77 -18.04 1.04
N SER A 148 12.08 -18.23 1.11
CA SER A 148 12.98 -17.47 2.00
C SER A 148 13.20 -16.00 1.56
N ARG A 149 12.85 -15.64 0.32
CA ARG A 149 13.05 -14.30 -0.26
C ARG A 149 11.75 -13.61 -0.63
N LEU A 150 10.63 -14.35 -0.60
CA LEU A 150 9.33 -13.91 -1.09
C LEU A 150 8.48 -13.34 0.04
N SER A 151 8.04 -12.10 -0.16
CA SER A 151 6.92 -11.50 0.54
C SER A 151 5.69 -11.64 -0.35
N PHE A 152 4.85 -12.62 -0.06
CA PHE A 152 3.63 -12.88 -0.80
C PHE A 152 2.41 -12.57 0.05
N GLY A 153 1.48 -11.82 -0.49
CA GLY A 153 0.22 -11.48 0.17
C GLY A 153 -0.98 -11.85 -0.69
N ILE A 154 -2.05 -12.28 -0.03
CA ILE A 154 -3.36 -12.47 -0.66
C ILE A 154 -4.29 -11.45 -0.06
N THR A 155 -5.00 -10.70 -0.90
CA THR A 155 -5.89 -9.64 -0.43
C THR A 155 -7.22 -10.24 0.02
N ILE A 156 -7.54 -10.07 1.30
CA ILE A 156 -8.83 -10.37 1.91
C ILE A 156 -9.33 -9.11 2.60
N ASP A 157 -10.52 -8.61 2.21
CA ASP A 157 -11.08 -7.40 2.80
C ASP A 157 -12.00 -7.67 4.00
N GLY A 158 -12.34 -8.92 4.26
CA GLY A 158 -13.21 -9.27 5.36
C GLY A 158 -13.83 -10.64 5.29
N ASP A 159 -14.98 -10.79 5.96
CA ASP A 159 -15.86 -11.93 5.74
C ASP A 159 -16.40 -11.92 4.31
N LYS A 160 -17.13 -12.97 3.94
CA LYS A 160 -17.64 -13.15 2.57
C LYS A 160 -18.44 -11.95 2.09
N GLU A 161 -19.31 -11.43 2.92
CA GLU A 161 -20.22 -10.34 2.54
C GLU A 161 -19.46 -9.03 2.30
N MET A 162 -18.55 -8.65 3.20
CA MET A 162 -17.73 -7.46 3.00
C MET A 162 -16.78 -7.59 1.81
N HIS A 163 -16.12 -8.73 1.69
CA HIS A 163 -15.18 -8.96 0.60
C HIS A 163 -15.88 -8.92 -0.75
N ASP A 164 -16.98 -9.69 -0.91
CA ASP A 164 -17.73 -9.81 -2.15
C ASP A 164 -18.54 -8.55 -2.48
N ALA A 165 -18.76 -7.63 -1.54
CA ALA A 165 -19.35 -6.31 -1.82
C ALA A 165 -18.47 -5.44 -2.74
N CYS A 166 -17.17 -5.70 -2.78
CA CYS A 166 -16.23 -4.93 -3.58
C CYS A 166 -15.34 -5.77 -4.51
N ARG A 167 -15.00 -6.99 -4.11
CA ARG A 167 -14.07 -7.83 -4.86
C ARG A 167 -14.82 -8.92 -5.62
N ILE A 168 -15.25 -8.56 -6.81
CA ILE A 168 -16.05 -9.40 -7.69
C ILE A 168 -15.27 -9.80 -8.95
N ARG A 169 -15.77 -10.81 -9.64
CA ARG A 169 -15.35 -11.14 -11.02
C ARG A 169 -16.08 -10.26 -12.03
N PRO A 170 -15.63 -10.26 -13.30
CA PRO A 170 -16.34 -9.54 -14.38
C PRO A 170 -17.80 -9.97 -14.57
N ASP A 171 -18.16 -11.17 -14.18
CA ASP A 171 -19.55 -11.69 -14.23
C ASP A 171 -20.40 -11.30 -13.00
N GLY A 172 -19.82 -10.54 -12.06
CA GLY A 172 -20.46 -10.11 -10.82
C GLY A 172 -20.39 -11.12 -9.66
N SER A 173 -19.85 -12.32 -9.88
CA SER A 173 -19.69 -13.31 -8.81
C SER A 173 -18.58 -12.90 -7.81
N GLY A 174 -18.77 -13.28 -6.53
CA GLY A 174 -17.79 -13.02 -5.49
C GLY A 174 -16.49 -13.80 -5.65
N THR A 175 -15.44 -13.35 -4.98
CA THR A 175 -14.11 -13.97 -5.02
C THR A 175 -13.66 -14.53 -3.67
N TRP A 176 -14.40 -14.28 -2.60
CA TRP A 176 -14.01 -14.59 -1.24
C TRP A 176 -13.66 -16.05 -1.00
N GLU A 177 -14.48 -16.98 -1.47
CA GLU A 177 -14.27 -18.41 -1.18
C GLU A 177 -12.91 -18.91 -1.67
N GLN A 178 -12.53 -18.50 -2.88
CA GLN A 178 -11.26 -18.91 -3.49
C GLN A 178 -10.08 -18.16 -2.85
N ALA A 179 -10.21 -16.87 -2.64
CA ALA A 179 -9.18 -16.05 -2.00
C ALA A 179 -8.92 -16.49 -0.54
N ASN A 180 -9.99 -16.76 0.22
CA ASN A 180 -9.87 -17.23 1.60
C ASN A 180 -9.25 -18.63 1.69
N ALA A 181 -9.67 -19.56 0.81
CA ALA A 181 -9.05 -20.89 0.74
C ALA A 181 -7.55 -20.78 0.43
N ALA A 182 -7.17 -19.90 -0.50
CA ALA A 182 -5.78 -19.62 -0.83
C ALA A 182 -4.98 -19.07 0.36
N GLN A 183 -5.53 -18.07 1.05
CA GLN A 183 -4.92 -17.45 2.24
C GLN A 183 -4.70 -18.48 3.35
N MET A 184 -5.70 -19.29 3.65
CA MET A 184 -5.60 -20.30 4.71
C MET A 184 -4.63 -21.43 4.35
N HIS A 185 -4.58 -21.84 3.08
CA HIS A 185 -3.59 -22.81 2.60
C HIS A 185 -2.18 -22.24 2.69
N TYR A 186 -1.97 -20.98 2.25
CA TYR A 186 -0.67 -20.31 2.32
C TYR A 186 -0.16 -20.21 3.77
N HIS A 187 -1.03 -19.76 4.69
CA HIS A 187 -0.72 -19.70 6.11
C HIS A 187 -0.25 -21.06 6.67
N LYS A 188 -1.03 -22.13 6.43
CA LYS A 188 -0.74 -23.47 6.96
C LYS A 188 0.51 -24.09 6.33
N THR A 189 0.65 -23.97 5.00
CA THR A 189 1.71 -24.66 4.25
C THR A 189 3.07 -24.02 4.48
N PHE A 190 3.13 -22.70 4.61
CA PHE A 190 4.38 -21.94 4.71
C PHE A 190 4.61 -21.36 6.10
N SER A 191 3.81 -21.73 7.10
CA SER A 191 3.90 -21.24 8.49
C SER A 191 3.95 -19.71 8.59
N ARG A 192 3.14 -19.03 7.78
CA ARG A 192 3.10 -17.56 7.73
C ARG A 192 2.10 -17.01 8.74
N THR A 193 2.45 -15.90 9.37
CA THR A 193 1.51 -15.15 10.21
C THR A 193 0.36 -14.61 9.36
N LEU A 194 -0.87 -14.79 9.83
CA LEU A 194 -2.04 -14.20 9.19
C LEU A 194 -2.03 -12.69 9.39
N ASN A 195 -1.91 -11.99 8.30
CA ASN A 195 -2.05 -10.54 8.22
C ASN A 195 -2.95 -10.17 7.04
N THR A 196 -3.52 -8.97 7.08
CA THR A 196 -4.34 -8.48 5.98
C THR A 196 -4.20 -6.98 5.83
N LYS A 197 -4.50 -6.49 4.62
CA LYS A 197 -4.70 -5.08 4.31
C LYS A 197 -6.09 -4.90 3.75
N VAL A 198 -6.98 -4.35 4.57
CA VAL A 198 -8.38 -4.07 4.23
C VAL A 198 -8.45 -2.74 3.49
N THR A 199 -9.12 -2.74 2.36
CA THR A 199 -9.49 -1.52 1.65
C THR A 199 -10.93 -1.17 1.98
N ILE A 200 -11.14 0.03 2.54
CA ILE A 200 -12.45 0.53 2.92
C ILE A 200 -12.97 1.42 1.79
N ALA A 201 -14.11 1.06 1.23
CA ALA A 201 -14.86 1.81 0.23
C ALA A 201 -16.28 2.07 0.74
N PRO A 202 -17.04 3.00 0.16
CA PRO A 202 -18.43 3.25 0.60
C PRO A 202 -19.29 1.99 0.65
N ASN A 203 -19.12 1.09 -0.31
CA ASN A 203 -19.92 -0.13 -0.43
C ASN A 203 -19.69 -1.14 0.70
N ASN A 204 -18.48 -1.20 1.27
CA ASN A 204 -18.14 -2.17 2.30
C ASN A 204 -18.00 -1.57 3.70
N LEU A 205 -17.98 -0.24 3.83
CA LEU A 205 -17.93 0.45 5.12
C LEU A 205 -18.99 -0.02 6.13
N PRO A 206 -20.26 -0.29 5.76
CA PRO A 206 -21.28 -0.77 6.69
C PRO A 206 -20.92 -2.10 7.40
N PHE A 207 -20.04 -2.90 6.83
CA PHE A 207 -19.63 -4.23 7.35
C PHE A 207 -18.32 -4.20 8.16
N PHE A 208 -17.69 -3.03 8.30
CA PHE A 208 -16.29 -2.94 8.74
C PHE A 208 -16.04 -3.44 10.16
N ASP A 209 -16.94 -3.19 11.11
CA ASP A 209 -16.83 -3.71 12.48
C ASP A 209 -16.86 -5.23 12.54
N ARG A 210 -17.80 -5.84 11.81
CA ARG A 210 -17.95 -7.29 11.69
C ARG A 210 -16.72 -7.93 11.04
N THR A 211 -16.15 -7.26 10.06
CA THR A 211 -14.94 -7.69 9.37
C THR A 211 -13.74 -7.80 10.27
N VAL A 212 -13.47 -6.78 11.09
CA VAL A 212 -12.33 -6.82 12.02
C VAL A 212 -12.53 -7.93 13.05
N LYS A 213 -13.76 -8.11 13.56
CA LYS A 213 -14.10 -9.23 14.43
C LYS A 213 -13.83 -10.58 13.75
N TYR A 214 -14.27 -10.78 12.50
CA TYR A 214 -14.01 -11.97 11.70
C TYR A 214 -12.51 -12.29 11.61
N PHE A 215 -11.66 -11.29 11.31
CA PHE A 215 -10.22 -11.51 11.25
C PHE A 215 -9.64 -11.98 12.59
N ILE A 216 -10.02 -11.33 13.67
CA ILE A 216 -9.55 -11.66 15.00
C ILE A 216 -9.94 -13.11 15.39
N GLU A 217 -11.19 -13.48 15.16
CA GLU A 217 -11.74 -14.83 15.45
C GLU A 217 -11.09 -15.92 14.59
N ASN A 218 -10.58 -15.55 13.40
CA ASN A 218 -9.86 -16.46 12.50
C ASN A 218 -8.32 -16.41 12.66
N GLY A 219 -7.82 -15.79 13.75
CA GLY A 219 -6.41 -15.86 14.12
C GLY A 219 -5.51 -14.82 13.43
N TYR A 220 -6.07 -13.80 12.81
CA TYR A 220 -5.27 -12.68 12.31
C TYR A 220 -4.80 -11.81 13.47
N THR A 221 -3.50 -11.55 13.52
CA THR A 221 -2.88 -10.73 14.56
C THR A 221 -2.42 -9.37 14.06
N VAL A 222 -2.35 -9.17 12.75
CA VAL A 222 -1.96 -7.91 12.12
C VAL A 222 -3.01 -7.53 11.07
N ILE A 223 -3.72 -6.45 11.34
CA ILE A 223 -4.81 -5.94 10.49
C ILE A 223 -4.48 -4.51 10.10
N HIS A 224 -4.16 -4.30 8.83
CA HIS A 224 -4.06 -2.97 8.26
C HIS A 224 -5.39 -2.61 7.59
N ALA A 225 -5.84 -1.38 7.75
CA ALA A 225 -7.03 -0.88 7.08
C ALA A 225 -6.87 0.58 6.70
N ASN A 226 -7.31 0.93 5.51
CA ASN A 226 -7.35 2.32 5.06
C ASN A 226 -8.51 2.57 4.10
N PRO A 227 -9.16 3.74 4.20
CA PRO A 227 -10.11 4.20 3.20
C PRO A 227 -9.43 4.46 1.85
N VAL A 228 -10.14 4.26 0.76
CA VAL A 228 -9.67 4.60 -0.58
C VAL A 228 -9.48 6.11 -0.72
N PHE A 229 -8.48 6.52 -1.52
CA PHE A 229 -8.18 7.95 -1.75
C PHE A 229 -9.06 8.56 -2.85
N GLU A 230 -9.60 7.73 -3.72
CA GLU A 230 -10.37 8.12 -4.90
C GLU A 230 -11.80 8.55 -4.58
N GLU A 231 -12.21 8.45 -3.32
CA GLU A 231 -13.53 8.82 -2.84
C GLU A 231 -13.56 10.23 -2.22
N GLU A 232 -14.64 10.96 -2.50
CA GLU A 232 -14.99 12.18 -1.78
C GLU A 232 -15.84 11.80 -0.55
N TRP A 233 -15.16 11.45 0.54
CA TRP A 233 -15.82 10.99 1.75
C TRP A 233 -16.66 12.07 2.41
N THR A 234 -17.92 11.76 2.73
CA THR A 234 -18.85 12.69 3.37
C THR A 234 -18.79 12.63 4.90
N VAL A 235 -19.42 13.61 5.54
CA VAL A 235 -19.57 13.62 7.00
C VAL A 235 -20.39 12.41 7.48
N GLU A 236 -21.43 12.02 6.77
CA GLU A 236 -22.28 10.87 7.11
C GLU A 236 -21.48 9.56 7.06
N GLN A 237 -20.64 9.41 6.07
CA GLN A 237 -19.74 8.26 5.99
C GLN A 237 -18.67 8.28 7.10
N ALA A 238 -18.20 9.45 7.48
CA ALA A 238 -17.28 9.62 8.61
C ALA A 238 -17.94 9.29 9.96
N LYS A 239 -19.21 9.67 10.16
CA LYS A 239 -20.02 9.25 11.32
C LYS A 239 -20.13 7.74 11.38
N LEU A 240 -20.54 7.11 10.28
CA LEU A 240 -20.62 5.65 10.18
C LEU A 240 -19.28 4.99 10.48
N TYR A 241 -18.19 5.52 9.91
CA TYR A 241 -16.85 5.00 10.16
C TYR A 241 -16.45 5.11 11.63
N TYR A 242 -16.73 6.24 12.28
CA TYR A 242 -16.50 6.43 13.71
C TYR A 242 -17.28 5.42 14.56
N GLU A 243 -18.57 5.20 14.26
CA GLU A 243 -19.40 4.21 14.97
C GLU A 243 -18.85 2.79 14.80
N LYS A 244 -18.44 2.41 13.58
CA LYS A 244 -17.81 1.11 13.34
C LYS A 244 -16.51 0.95 14.11
N LEU A 245 -15.69 1.99 14.20
CA LEU A 245 -14.46 1.99 14.98
C LEU A 245 -14.70 1.88 16.48
N LYS A 246 -15.77 2.50 17.01
CA LYS A 246 -16.17 2.32 18.40
C LYS A 246 -16.53 0.86 18.71
N LEU A 247 -17.33 0.23 17.87
CA LEU A 247 -17.70 -1.19 18.02
C LEU A 247 -16.46 -2.10 18.01
N ILE A 248 -15.49 -1.82 17.13
CA ILE A 248 -14.21 -2.53 17.09
C ILE A 248 -13.41 -2.30 18.39
N ALA A 249 -13.33 -1.05 18.85
CA ALA A 249 -12.64 -0.70 20.09
C ALA A 249 -13.24 -1.44 21.29
N ASP A 250 -14.57 -1.43 21.44
CA ASP A 250 -15.28 -2.13 22.51
C ASP A 250 -15.03 -3.66 22.42
N TYR A 251 -15.05 -4.24 21.24
CA TYR A 251 -14.75 -5.67 21.06
C TYR A 251 -13.31 -6.01 21.46
N ILE A 252 -12.33 -5.22 21.04
CA ILE A 252 -10.92 -5.42 21.40
C ILE A 252 -10.73 -5.33 22.92
N VAL A 253 -11.27 -4.31 23.55
CA VAL A 253 -11.11 -4.07 25.00
C VAL A 253 -11.83 -5.12 25.82
N SER A 254 -13.09 -5.42 25.50
CA SER A 254 -13.91 -6.39 26.24
C SER A 254 -13.34 -7.82 26.19
N ASN A 255 -12.55 -8.14 25.17
CA ASN A 255 -11.89 -9.43 25.02
C ASN A 255 -10.40 -9.42 25.43
N ASN A 256 -9.90 -8.32 26.00
CA ASN A 256 -8.48 -8.14 26.40
C ASN A 256 -7.49 -8.40 25.25
N LEU A 257 -7.78 -7.88 24.06
CA LEU A 257 -7.00 -8.13 22.84
C LEU A 257 -6.03 -7.01 22.49
N GLN A 258 -6.07 -5.85 23.17
CA GLN A 258 -5.28 -4.67 22.88
C GLN A 258 -3.76 -4.88 22.82
N ASP A 259 -3.25 -5.91 23.55
CA ASP A 259 -1.84 -6.29 23.58
C ASP A 259 -1.52 -7.50 22.68
N ARG A 260 -2.51 -8.02 21.97
CA ARG A 260 -2.38 -9.25 21.17
C ARG A 260 -2.60 -9.02 19.67
N ILE A 261 -3.22 -7.91 19.32
CA ILE A 261 -3.61 -7.59 17.96
C ILE A 261 -3.05 -6.22 17.61
N TYR A 262 -2.38 -6.15 16.48
CA TYR A 262 -2.07 -4.87 15.85
C TYR A 262 -3.17 -4.51 14.85
N PHE A 263 -3.88 -3.43 15.17
CA PHE A 263 -4.84 -2.84 14.25
C PHE A 263 -4.37 -1.44 13.87
N SER A 264 -3.96 -1.26 12.61
CA SER A 264 -3.27 -0.04 12.14
C SER A 264 -4.07 1.25 12.29
N VAL A 265 -5.38 1.14 12.55
CA VAL A 265 -6.26 2.30 12.75
C VAL A 265 -6.04 2.92 14.12
N PHE A 266 -5.72 2.13 15.15
CA PHE A 266 -5.44 2.62 16.50
C PHE A 266 -3.94 2.77 16.73
N ASP A 267 -3.44 4.00 16.68
CA ASP A 267 -2.03 4.32 16.91
C ASP A 267 -1.86 5.63 17.69
N LYS A 268 -1.38 5.53 18.92
CA LYS A 268 -1.17 6.66 19.84
C LYS A 268 -0.14 7.69 19.34
N ASN A 269 0.68 7.35 18.36
CA ASN A 269 1.75 8.21 17.86
C ASN A 269 1.32 9.03 16.61
N LEU A 270 0.09 8.84 16.15
CA LEU A 270 -0.48 9.62 15.07
C LEU A 270 -1.35 10.78 15.60
N PHE A 271 -1.94 11.52 14.68
CA PHE A 271 -2.88 12.62 14.98
C PHE A 271 -2.27 13.77 15.78
N ARG A 272 -1.06 14.16 15.44
CA ARG A 272 -0.34 15.32 15.98
C ARG A 272 0.05 16.26 14.85
N PRO A 273 0.38 17.53 15.13
CA PRO A 273 1.01 18.40 14.14
C PRO A 273 2.29 17.74 13.60
N ILE A 274 2.58 17.96 12.33
CA ILE A 274 3.86 17.57 11.75
C ILE A 274 4.84 18.73 11.98
N PRO A 275 6.04 18.48 12.54
CA PRO A 275 7.06 19.51 12.76
C PRO A 275 7.44 20.25 11.46
N GLU A 276 7.83 21.51 11.58
CA GLU A 276 8.14 22.34 10.41
C GLU A 276 9.36 21.82 9.64
N GLU A 277 10.26 21.12 10.30
CA GLU A 277 11.45 20.49 9.72
C GLU A 277 11.10 19.30 8.83
N GLU A 278 9.96 18.65 9.05
CA GLU A 278 9.49 17.50 8.28
C GLU A 278 8.82 17.98 6.97
N GLN A 279 9.62 18.27 5.95
CA GLN A 279 9.14 18.80 4.66
C GLN A 279 9.00 17.76 3.56
N HIS A 280 9.40 16.50 3.79
CA HIS A 280 9.51 15.52 2.73
C HIS A 280 8.16 14.87 2.30
N PRO A 281 8.03 14.47 1.03
CA PRO A 281 6.85 13.77 0.53
C PRO A 281 6.64 12.42 1.22
N PHE A 282 5.39 11.98 1.29
CA PHE A 282 5.00 10.77 2.01
C PHE A 282 5.40 9.45 1.34
N CYS A 283 5.64 9.43 0.02
CA CYS A 283 5.83 8.18 -0.70
C CYS A 283 7.02 8.22 -1.66
N GLY A 284 7.56 7.04 -1.98
CA GLY A 284 8.66 6.87 -2.92
C GLY A 284 8.34 7.21 -4.37
N GLY A 285 7.05 7.43 -4.72
CA GLY A 285 6.63 7.83 -6.06
C GLY A 285 7.14 9.20 -6.51
N THR A 286 7.82 9.90 -5.62
CA THR A 286 8.50 11.18 -5.90
C THR A 286 10.02 11.05 -6.03
N GLY A 287 10.54 9.84 -6.34
CA GLY A 287 11.94 9.63 -6.70
C GLY A 287 12.59 8.33 -6.17
N ASP A 288 12.04 7.67 -5.14
CA ASP A 288 12.65 6.51 -4.49
C ASP A 288 12.21 5.16 -5.09
N MET A 289 11.24 5.16 -6.01
CA MET A 289 10.75 3.97 -6.69
C MET A 289 10.66 4.19 -8.19
N CYS A 290 10.63 3.09 -8.94
CA CYS A 290 10.44 3.10 -10.38
C CYS A 290 9.57 1.90 -10.77
N ALA A 291 8.58 2.13 -11.62
CA ALA A 291 7.75 1.09 -12.20
C ALA A 291 8.00 0.97 -13.70
N PHE A 292 8.08 -0.26 -14.21
CA PHE A 292 8.20 -0.56 -15.62
C PHE A 292 6.90 -1.19 -16.12
N GLY A 293 6.30 -0.57 -17.13
CA GLY A 293 5.12 -1.08 -17.82
C GLY A 293 5.42 -2.34 -18.65
N THR A 294 4.38 -2.97 -19.18
CA THR A 294 4.47 -4.22 -19.96
C THR A 294 5.37 -4.10 -21.19
N ASP A 295 5.56 -2.90 -21.72
CA ASP A 295 6.42 -2.57 -22.86
C ASP A 295 7.85 -2.14 -22.43
N GLY A 296 8.13 -2.09 -21.13
CA GLY A 296 9.40 -1.62 -20.59
C GLY A 296 9.56 -0.10 -20.47
N THR A 297 8.49 0.68 -20.71
CA THR A 297 8.47 2.11 -20.39
C THR A 297 8.55 2.31 -18.89
N ALA A 298 9.36 3.28 -18.44
CA ALA A 298 9.58 3.57 -17.02
C ALA A 298 8.76 4.75 -16.53
N TYR A 299 8.24 4.62 -15.30
CA TYR A 299 7.38 5.59 -14.62
C TYR A 299 7.85 5.80 -13.17
N PRO A 300 7.58 6.97 -12.53
CA PRO A 300 7.90 7.18 -11.11
C PRO A 300 7.23 6.15 -10.19
N CYS A 301 5.97 5.80 -10.46
CA CYS A 301 5.27 4.63 -9.92
C CYS A 301 4.17 4.19 -10.89
N LEU A 302 3.58 3.01 -10.66
CA LEU A 302 2.54 2.47 -11.55
C LEU A 302 1.28 3.37 -11.64
N ARG A 303 1.02 4.21 -10.66
CA ARG A 303 -0.15 5.11 -10.68
C ARG A 303 -0.01 6.29 -11.65
N TYR A 304 1.17 6.52 -12.24
CA TYR A 304 1.37 7.48 -13.34
C TYR A 304 1.23 6.86 -14.73
N MET A 305 0.85 5.58 -14.81
CA MET A 305 0.52 4.88 -16.05
C MET A 305 -0.94 5.11 -16.43
N ASN A 306 -1.25 5.02 -17.73
CA ASN A 306 -2.62 5.19 -18.22
C ASN A 306 -3.64 4.22 -17.60
N MET A 307 -3.23 2.99 -17.25
CA MET A 307 -4.10 2.03 -16.58
C MET A 307 -4.66 2.55 -15.25
N SER A 308 -3.95 3.46 -14.58
CA SER A 308 -4.38 4.11 -13.34
C SER A 308 -4.95 5.51 -13.59
N LEU A 309 -4.37 6.28 -14.52
CA LEU A 309 -4.80 7.66 -14.82
C LEU A 309 -6.12 7.73 -15.59
N ASN A 310 -6.53 6.65 -16.23
CA ASN A 310 -7.78 6.54 -16.96
C ASN A 310 -7.98 7.67 -18.02
N GLY A 311 -6.89 8.09 -18.66
CA GLY A 311 -6.91 9.15 -19.65
C GLY A 311 -7.23 10.55 -19.12
N SER A 312 -7.38 10.73 -17.80
CA SER A 312 -7.66 12.03 -17.19
C SER A 312 -6.47 13.00 -17.28
N GLN A 313 -5.26 12.46 -17.27
CA GLN A 313 -4.00 13.20 -17.41
C GLN A 313 -3.04 12.41 -18.30
N PRO A 314 -2.06 13.06 -18.94
CA PRO A 314 -0.97 12.40 -19.64
C PRO A 314 -0.13 11.51 -18.69
N GLU A 315 0.37 10.38 -19.18
CA GLU A 315 1.33 9.56 -18.44
C GLU A 315 2.62 10.33 -18.12
N ILE A 316 3.18 10.09 -16.94
CA ILE A 316 4.49 10.65 -16.57
C ILE A 316 5.56 9.60 -16.82
N ARG A 317 6.23 9.67 -17.96
CA ARG A 317 7.28 8.75 -18.38
C ARG A 317 8.66 9.31 -18.01
N ILE A 318 9.51 8.46 -17.43
CA ILE A 318 10.86 8.82 -16.99
C ILE A 318 11.97 8.05 -17.73
N GLY A 319 11.61 7.31 -18.75
CA GLY A 319 12.56 6.55 -19.55
C GLY A 319 12.01 5.21 -20.07
N SER A 320 12.92 4.28 -20.35
CA SER A 320 12.57 2.90 -20.71
C SER A 320 13.72 1.93 -20.40
N CYS A 321 13.42 0.63 -20.39
CA CYS A 321 14.42 -0.41 -20.18
C CYS A 321 15.51 -0.46 -21.28
N GLU A 322 15.24 0.08 -22.45
CA GLU A 322 16.19 0.13 -23.57
C GLU A 322 17.10 1.35 -23.54
N ARG A 323 16.49 2.51 -23.31
CA ARG A 323 17.17 3.80 -23.37
C ARG A 323 17.79 4.22 -22.03
N GLY A 324 17.33 3.63 -20.93
CA GLY A 324 17.64 4.08 -19.57
C GLY A 324 16.57 5.03 -19.03
N ILE A 325 16.73 5.42 -17.77
CA ILE A 325 15.83 6.33 -17.05
C ILE A 325 16.54 7.67 -16.80
N TYR A 326 15.78 8.78 -16.80
CA TYR A 326 16.30 10.14 -16.58
C TYR A 326 17.44 10.54 -17.54
N GLN A 327 17.35 10.13 -18.82
CA GLN A 327 18.40 10.39 -19.82
C GLN A 327 18.20 11.74 -20.52
N THR A 328 16.97 12.19 -20.68
CA THR A 328 16.65 13.48 -21.32
C THR A 328 16.49 14.59 -20.29
N GLU A 329 16.66 15.85 -20.74
CA GLU A 329 16.47 17.01 -19.86
C GLU A 329 15.04 17.10 -19.32
N ALA A 330 14.04 16.78 -20.16
CA ALA A 330 12.65 16.73 -19.73
C ALA A 330 12.39 15.68 -18.62
N GLU A 331 13.00 14.50 -18.71
CA GLU A 331 12.88 13.48 -17.66
C GLU A 331 13.58 13.89 -16.35
N LYS A 332 14.73 14.55 -16.45
CA LYS A 332 15.43 15.12 -15.29
C LYS A 332 14.64 16.25 -14.64
N GLU A 333 13.91 17.04 -15.46
CA GLU A 333 13.02 18.07 -14.97
C GLU A 333 11.87 17.49 -14.16
N ILE A 334 11.22 16.43 -14.64
CA ILE A 334 10.19 15.68 -13.87
C ILE A 334 10.74 15.26 -12.51
N LEU A 335 11.95 14.73 -12.46
CA LEU A 335 12.56 14.33 -11.18
C LEU A 335 12.79 15.54 -10.27
N ARG A 336 13.34 16.64 -10.80
CA ARG A 336 13.56 17.87 -10.02
C ARG A 336 12.25 18.43 -9.48
N ASP A 337 11.22 18.48 -10.31
CA ASP A 337 9.88 18.93 -9.91
C ASP A 337 9.31 18.06 -8.80
N MET A 338 9.34 16.73 -8.96
CA MET A 338 8.86 15.80 -7.94
C MET A 338 9.67 15.91 -6.64
N ALA A 339 11.00 16.06 -6.72
CA ALA A 339 11.86 16.22 -5.57
C ALA A 339 11.67 17.60 -4.87
N SER A 340 11.19 18.61 -5.60
CA SER A 340 10.90 19.94 -5.07
C SER A 340 9.60 20.01 -4.29
N VAL A 341 8.72 19.00 -4.39
CA VAL A 341 7.45 18.96 -3.66
C VAL A 341 7.73 18.85 -2.18
N THR A 342 7.25 19.82 -1.44
CA THR A 342 7.34 19.85 0.02
C THR A 342 5.94 19.86 0.62
N ARG A 343 5.86 19.64 1.92
CA ARG A 343 4.62 19.80 2.68
C ARG A 343 4.08 21.24 2.54
N ARG A 344 4.97 22.24 2.55
CA ARG A 344 4.58 23.65 2.40
C ARG A 344 4.07 23.96 1.00
N SER A 345 4.69 23.43 -0.05
CA SER A 345 4.27 23.71 -1.42
C SER A 345 2.97 23.01 -1.83
N SER A 346 2.71 21.81 -1.26
CA SER A 346 1.57 20.97 -1.65
C SER A 346 0.30 21.20 -0.81
N ASN A 347 0.43 21.79 0.39
CA ASN A 347 -0.67 22.00 1.32
C ASN A 347 -1.12 23.48 1.32
N ASP A 348 -2.44 23.70 1.39
CA ASP A 348 -2.96 25.00 1.82
C ASP A 348 -2.71 25.22 3.33
N ASP A 349 -3.04 26.44 3.82
CA ASP A 349 -2.79 26.81 5.20
C ASP A 349 -3.56 25.94 6.21
N GLU A 350 -4.76 25.46 5.87
CA GLU A 350 -5.52 24.54 6.73
C GLU A 350 -4.79 23.20 6.91
N CYS A 351 -4.35 22.59 5.80
CA CYS A 351 -3.62 21.33 5.82
C CYS A 351 -2.21 21.47 6.42
N TYR A 352 -1.52 22.58 6.13
CA TYR A 352 -0.18 22.82 6.65
C TYR A 352 -0.17 22.97 8.17
N ASN A 353 -1.17 23.70 8.73
CA ASN A 353 -1.32 23.96 10.16
C ASN A 353 -2.19 22.93 10.89
N CYS A 354 -2.57 21.84 10.22
CA CYS A 354 -3.48 20.85 10.78
C CYS A 354 -2.91 20.18 12.03
N GLN A 355 -3.66 20.27 13.13
CA GLN A 355 -3.25 19.77 14.44
C GLN A 355 -3.22 18.23 14.53
N ILE A 356 -3.82 17.55 13.56
CA ILE A 356 -3.87 16.09 13.47
C ILE A 356 -3.19 15.59 12.18
N ALA A 357 -2.27 16.35 11.59
CA ALA A 357 -1.71 16.09 10.28
C ALA A 357 -0.97 14.73 10.18
N SER A 358 -0.34 14.26 11.26
CA SER A 358 0.41 13.01 11.20
C SER A 358 -0.50 11.80 11.01
N GLY A 359 -0.13 10.93 10.07
CA GLY A 359 -0.95 9.78 9.64
C GLY A 359 -2.08 10.13 8.66
N CYS A 360 -2.21 11.41 8.26
CA CYS A 360 -3.11 11.79 7.18
C CYS A 360 -2.54 11.34 5.83
N GLY A 361 -3.23 10.45 5.15
CA GLY A 361 -2.78 9.89 3.88
C GLY A 361 -2.71 10.92 2.76
N ASN A 362 -1.82 10.68 1.81
CA ASN A 362 -1.72 11.42 0.55
C ASN A 362 -1.17 10.50 -0.55
N CYS A 363 -1.64 10.67 -1.78
CA CYS A 363 -1.10 10.02 -2.96
C CYS A 363 -0.84 11.05 -4.03
N SER A 364 0.45 11.31 -4.34
CA SER A 364 0.84 12.32 -5.34
C SER A 364 0.28 12.01 -6.74
N ALA A 365 0.21 10.74 -7.11
CA ALA A 365 -0.35 10.33 -8.39
C ALA A 365 -1.87 10.51 -8.46
N TRP A 366 -2.60 10.26 -7.36
CA TRP A 366 -4.02 10.61 -7.28
C TRP A 366 -4.24 12.12 -7.39
N CYS A 367 -3.41 12.91 -6.69
CA CYS A 367 -3.46 14.36 -6.82
C CYS A 367 -3.19 14.82 -8.25
N TYR A 368 -2.22 14.20 -8.93
CA TYR A 368 -1.96 14.44 -10.35
C TYR A 368 -3.16 14.06 -11.22
N GLN A 369 -3.73 12.90 -11.03
CA GLN A 369 -4.92 12.44 -11.76
C GLN A 369 -6.08 13.43 -11.63
N LYS A 370 -6.33 13.91 -10.41
CA LYS A 370 -7.47 14.78 -10.09
C LYS A 370 -7.26 16.25 -10.48
N TYR A 371 -6.04 16.77 -10.30
CA TYR A 371 -5.74 18.21 -10.39
C TYR A 371 -4.76 18.57 -11.50
N GLY A 372 -4.19 17.62 -12.21
CA GLY A 372 -3.11 17.86 -13.19
C GLY A 372 -1.76 18.22 -12.56
N THR A 373 -1.65 18.13 -11.23
CA THR A 373 -0.40 18.41 -10.51
C THR A 373 -0.25 17.49 -9.30
N TYR A 374 0.95 16.98 -9.08
CA TYR A 374 1.29 16.23 -7.88
C TYR A 374 1.67 17.14 -6.69
N ASN A 375 1.81 18.45 -6.92
CA ASN A 375 2.11 19.46 -5.89
C ASN A 375 0.83 20.11 -5.33
N LYS A 376 -0.18 19.27 -5.02
CA LYS A 376 -1.43 19.69 -4.38
C LYS A 376 -2.02 18.52 -3.60
N LYS A 377 -2.23 18.70 -2.29
CA LYS A 377 -2.84 17.67 -1.46
C LYS A 377 -4.36 17.60 -1.70
N ASP A 378 -4.85 16.37 -1.86
CA ASP A 378 -6.28 16.12 -1.87
C ASP A 378 -6.88 16.07 -0.46
N LYS A 379 -8.09 16.61 -0.29
CA LYS A 379 -8.83 16.64 0.98
C LYS A 379 -9.96 15.62 1.05
N GLY A 380 -10.21 14.84 0.01
CA GLY A 380 -11.31 13.85 -0.03
C GLY A 380 -11.33 12.90 1.16
N ILE A 381 -10.14 12.51 1.66
CA ILE A 381 -9.99 11.62 2.82
C ILE A 381 -10.15 12.30 4.18
N CYS A 382 -10.27 13.64 4.24
CA CYS A 382 -10.12 14.42 5.47
C CYS A 382 -11.12 14.00 6.56
N TRP A 383 -12.39 13.79 6.20
CA TRP A 383 -13.43 13.37 7.13
C TRP A 383 -13.15 12.01 7.76
N MET A 384 -12.66 11.06 6.99
CA MET A 384 -12.27 9.73 7.51
C MET A 384 -11.09 9.81 8.46
N HIS A 385 -10.12 10.71 8.20
CA HIS A 385 -8.99 10.94 9.11
C HIS A 385 -9.44 11.58 10.42
N ARG A 386 -10.36 12.54 10.38
CA ARG A 386 -10.97 13.16 11.57
C ARG A 386 -11.75 12.15 12.41
N ALA A 387 -12.58 11.31 11.78
CA ALA A 387 -13.32 10.24 12.45
C ALA A 387 -12.37 9.21 13.09
N ARG A 388 -11.31 8.83 12.40
CA ARG A 388 -10.27 7.95 12.92
C ARG A 388 -9.57 8.56 14.14
N CYS A 389 -9.29 9.86 14.14
CA CYS A 389 -8.70 10.57 15.28
C CYS A 389 -9.59 10.49 16.54
N LEU A 390 -10.90 10.78 16.39
CA LEU A 390 -11.86 10.65 17.48
C LEU A 390 -12.01 9.21 18.00
N ALA A 391 -11.98 8.23 17.11
CA ALA A 391 -12.03 6.83 17.50
C ALA A 391 -10.77 6.38 18.26
N ASN A 392 -9.60 6.98 17.99
CA ASN A 392 -8.41 6.78 18.80
C ASN A 392 -8.56 7.37 20.21
N GLU A 393 -9.13 8.56 20.34
CA GLU A 393 -9.44 9.14 21.66
C GLU A 393 -10.36 8.22 22.46
N TYR A 394 -11.42 7.71 21.85
CA TYR A 394 -12.33 6.75 22.46
C TYR A 394 -11.61 5.45 22.88
N PHE A 395 -10.86 4.83 21.98
CA PHE A 395 -10.15 3.57 22.26
C PHE A 395 -9.13 3.72 23.39
N PHE A 396 -8.28 4.76 23.34
CA PHE A 396 -7.24 4.96 24.35
C PHE A 396 -7.82 5.35 25.71
N SER A 397 -8.96 6.03 25.77
CA SER A 397 -9.67 6.29 27.03
C SER A 397 -10.13 4.99 27.70
N LYS A 398 -10.58 3.98 26.95
CA LYS A 398 -11.02 2.68 27.47
C LYS A 398 -9.90 1.85 28.10
N ILE A 399 -8.67 2.06 27.67
CA ILE A 399 -7.48 1.32 28.18
C ILE A 399 -6.60 2.19 29.07
N ASN A 400 -7.09 3.35 29.49
CA ASN A 400 -6.38 4.32 30.36
C ASN A 400 -5.00 4.75 29.80
N VAL A 401 -4.89 4.92 28.49
CA VAL A 401 -3.70 5.49 27.82
C VAL A 401 -4.01 6.95 27.50
N PRO A 402 -3.16 7.91 27.93
CA PRO A 402 -3.38 9.32 27.61
C PRO A 402 -3.37 9.56 26.08
N PHE A 403 -4.46 10.09 25.58
CA PHE A 403 -4.61 10.52 24.20
C PHE A 403 -5.72 11.56 24.12
N THR A 404 -5.48 12.66 23.44
CA THR A 404 -6.46 13.71 23.20
C THR A 404 -6.47 14.09 21.73
N ALA A 405 -7.62 13.98 21.10
CA ALA A 405 -7.83 14.43 19.73
C ALA A 405 -7.87 15.96 19.70
N ASN A 406 -6.86 16.58 19.10
CA ASN A 406 -6.79 18.03 18.97
C ASN A 406 -7.64 18.54 17.79
N LEU A 407 -8.95 18.38 17.91
CA LEU A 407 -9.97 18.80 16.94
C LEU A 407 -10.85 19.89 17.52
N SER A 408 -11.27 20.83 16.69
CA SER A 408 -12.23 21.87 17.09
C SER A 408 -13.58 21.27 17.49
N ASP A 409 -14.29 21.97 18.39
CA ASP A 409 -15.62 21.53 18.86
C ASP A 409 -16.63 21.43 17.71
N ASP A 410 -16.52 22.29 16.69
CA ASP A 410 -17.35 22.23 15.50
C ASP A 410 -17.16 20.92 14.72
N ILE A 411 -15.92 20.50 14.48
CA ILE A 411 -15.62 19.22 13.81
C ILE A 411 -16.07 18.04 14.67
N ARG A 412 -15.85 18.11 15.98
CA ARG A 412 -16.31 17.08 16.92
C ARG A 412 -17.84 16.95 16.87
N SER A 413 -18.56 18.07 16.95
CA SER A 413 -20.02 18.06 16.92
C SER A 413 -20.59 17.50 15.63
N GLN A 414 -19.96 17.78 14.48
CA GLN A 414 -20.39 17.24 13.19
C GLN A 414 -20.27 15.71 13.11
N ILE A 415 -19.25 15.11 13.73
CA ILE A 415 -19.07 13.64 13.71
C ILE A 415 -19.83 12.97 14.86
N LEU A 416 -19.91 13.60 16.04
CA LEU A 416 -20.49 13.02 17.25
C LEU A 416 -22.00 13.29 17.39
N SER A 417 -22.58 14.21 16.59
CA SER A 417 -24.02 14.44 16.63
C SER A 417 -24.77 13.18 16.20
N ASP A 418 -25.65 12.70 17.05
CA ASP A 418 -26.59 11.65 16.71
C ASP A 418 -27.37 12.05 15.45
N ASN A 419 -27.62 11.09 14.58
CA ASN A 419 -28.58 11.26 13.49
C ASN A 419 -29.96 11.42 14.14
N GLN A 420 -30.27 12.61 14.67
CA GLN A 420 -31.63 12.94 15.02
C GLN A 420 -32.41 13.20 13.74
N GLY A 421 -33.03 12.14 13.28
CA GLY A 421 -34.27 12.07 12.56
C GLY A 421 -34.44 12.96 11.35
N GLU A 422 -34.61 12.31 10.24
CA GLU A 422 -35.85 12.61 9.49
C GLU A 422 -36.69 11.33 9.56
N GLU A 423 -37.79 11.40 10.33
CA GLU A 423 -38.94 10.52 10.20
C GLU A 423 -39.68 10.83 8.89
#